data_68fcb100a7b8ac3b5c21466913ca09cb
#
_entry.id   68fcb100a7b8ac3b5c21466913ca09cb
#
_cell.length_a   1.000
_cell.length_b   1.000
_cell.length_c   1.000
_cell.angle_alpha   90.00
_cell.angle_beta   90.00
_cell.angle_gamma   90.00
#
_symmetry.space_group_name_H-M   'P 1'
#
loop_
_entity.id
_entity.type
_entity.pdbx_description
1 polymer ?
#
loop_
_entity_poly.entity_id
_entity_poly.type
_entity_poly.pdbx_seq_one_letter_code
_entity_poly.pdbx_strand_id
1 'polypeptide(L)'
;GQDTLPPTVKTMPSIVGVWENYKLYLSRGNELAQWHRNVPSYFTFDDHELVNDIWGSAEIGKRHRRTVFRDIGTRAWFDYLGWANPVEHPRRVHAARGKMTAGSKLLVDSSTDFTKLPIDRMGTLHVHWDTPEAGVNNLKFDNDDGHKNSYVYQITKVIDAHTLELHMPAKVSDEVTYSIGRSSFGKFRVANCEFFLLDTRGSRDLHDVANRGKEG
;
A
#
# COMPACT_ATOMS: atom_id res chain seq x y z
N GLY A 1 -10.08 21.51 -3.62
CA GLY A 1 -9.26 21.45 -3.07
C GLY A 1 -8.41 21.26 -1.82
N GLN A 2 -7.11 21.15 -1.99
CA GLN A 2 -6.18 21.02 -0.86
C GLN A 2 -6.21 22.21 0.09
N ASP A 3 -6.63 23.39 -0.40
CA ASP A 3 -6.68 24.62 0.40
C ASP A 3 -7.71 24.61 1.52
N THR A 4 -8.66 23.70 1.46
CA THR A 4 -9.69 23.54 2.49
C THR A 4 -9.37 22.46 3.52
N LEU A 5 -8.24 21.75 3.37
CA LEU A 5 -7.80 20.73 4.32
C LEU A 5 -7.16 21.37 5.56
N PRO A 6 -7.37 20.79 6.75
CA PRO A 6 -6.62 21.21 7.94
C PRO A 6 -5.11 21.18 7.70
N PRO A 7 -4.33 22.09 8.28
CA PRO A 7 -2.87 22.12 8.12
C PRO A 7 -2.19 20.81 8.44
N THR A 8 -2.68 20.08 9.44
CA THR A 8 -2.17 18.75 9.83
C THR A 8 -2.29 17.72 8.72
N VAL A 9 -3.36 17.77 7.93
CA VAL A 9 -3.57 16.84 6.81
C VAL A 9 -2.68 17.20 5.62
N LYS A 10 -2.43 18.50 5.42
CA LYS A 10 -1.57 18.99 4.33
C LYS A 10 -0.09 18.64 4.52
N THR A 11 0.34 18.56 5.75
CA THR A 11 1.78 18.48 6.09
C THR A 11 2.27 17.12 6.53
N MET A 12 1.37 16.15 6.74
CA MET A 12 1.75 14.81 7.20
C MET A 12 1.59 13.79 6.07
N PRO A 13 2.64 13.48 5.33
CA PRO A 13 2.65 12.37 4.37
C PRO A 13 2.71 11.03 5.13
N SER A 14 1.65 10.72 5.85
CA SER A 14 1.55 9.56 6.73
C SER A 14 0.20 8.89 6.56
N ILE A 15 0.09 7.64 7.00
CA ILE A 15 -1.19 6.93 6.99
C ILE A 15 -2.24 7.67 7.82
N VAL A 16 -1.85 8.29 8.92
CA VAL A 16 -2.75 9.10 9.76
C VAL A 16 -3.27 10.31 9.00
N GLY A 17 -2.40 11.01 8.26
CA GLY A 17 -2.80 12.13 7.41
C GLY A 17 -3.77 11.72 6.32
N VAL A 18 -3.55 10.58 5.70
CA VAL A 18 -4.48 10.03 4.70
C VAL A 18 -5.81 9.63 5.32
N TRP A 19 -5.81 9.00 6.49
CA TRP A 19 -7.04 8.69 7.23
C TRP A 19 -7.85 9.94 7.56
N GLU A 20 -7.22 10.99 8.06
CA GLU A 20 -7.90 12.25 8.35
C GLU A 20 -8.48 12.90 7.07
N ASN A 21 -7.78 12.77 5.96
CA ASN A 21 -8.30 13.21 4.66
C ASN A 21 -9.56 12.43 4.25
N TYR A 22 -9.57 11.11 4.40
CA TYR A 22 -10.77 10.30 4.11
C TYR A 22 -11.93 10.65 5.04
N LYS A 23 -11.68 10.82 6.33
CA LYS A 23 -12.72 11.26 7.29
C LYS A 23 -13.33 12.59 6.87
N LEU A 24 -12.48 13.54 6.52
CA LEU A 24 -12.93 14.85 6.06
C LEU A 24 -13.74 14.74 4.76
N TYR A 25 -13.27 13.95 3.81
CA TYR A 25 -13.97 13.72 2.54
C TYR A 25 -15.36 13.13 2.74
N LEU A 26 -15.46 12.08 3.54
CA LEU A 26 -16.72 11.37 3.79
C LEU A 26 -17.72 12.22 4.61
N SER A 27 -17.24 13.20 5.38
CA SER A 27 -18.08 14.11 6.19
C SER A 27 -18.38 15.45 5.51
N ARG A 28 -17.83 15.70 4.34
CA ARG A 28 -17.70 17.04 3.73
C ARG A 28 -19.00 17.66 3.23
N GLY A 29 -20.04 16.90 3.10
CA GLY A 29 -21.33 17.40 2.65
C GLY A 29 -22.44 16.56 3.23
N ASN A 30 -23.49 17.22 3.70
CA ASN A 30 -24.65 16.49 4.20
C ASN A 30 -25.23 15.56 3.15
N GLU A 31 -25.25 16.00 1.89
CA GLU A 31 -25.78 15.24 0.76
C GLU A 31 -24.94 13.98 0.50
N LEU A 32 -23.60 14.11 0.46
CA LEU A 32 -22.71 12.97 0.26
C LEU A 32 -22.78 11.97 1.44
N ALA A 33 -22.83 12.50 2.66
CA ALA A 33 -22.99 11.68 3.85
C ALA A 33 -24.33 10.93 3.86
N GLN A 34 -25.42 11.59 3.43
CA GLN A 34 -26.73 10.96 3.28
C GLN A 34 -26.73 9.91 2.16
N TRP A 35 -26.06 10.19 1.04
CA TRP A 35 -25.91 9.22 -0.05
C TRP A 35 -25.27 7.94 0.48
N HIS A 36 -24.09 8.02 1.09
CA HIS A 36 -23.38 6.84 1.60
C HIS A 36 -24.11 6.07 2.69
N ARG A 37 -25.03 6.71 3.42
CA ARG A 37 -25.87 6.05 4.42
C ARG A 37 -27.01 5.24 3.81
N ASN A 38 -27.48 5.63 2.63
CA ASN A 38 -28.72 5.11 2.04
C ASN A 38 -28.50 4.32 0.75
N VAL A 39 -27.33 4.48 0.11
CA VAL A 39 -27.03 3.85 -1.18
C VAL A 39 -25.79 2.99 -1.05
N PRO A 40 -25.85 1.68 -1.35
CA PRO A 40 -24.68 0.84 -1.44
C PRO A 40 -23.67 1.43 -2.41
N SER A 41 -22.45 1.65 -1.96
CA SER A 41 -21.39 2.23 -2.77
C SER A 41 -20.22 1.26 -2.86
N TYR A 42 -19.65 1.13 -4.06
CA TYR A 42 -18.49 0.31 -4.35
C TYR A 42 -17.39 1.21 -4.87
N PHE A 43 -16.17 0.94 -4.45
CA PHE A 43 -15.07 1.85 -4.67
C PHE A 43 -13.93 1.17 -5.41
N THR A 44 -13.33 1.87 -6.36
CA THR A 44 -12.06 1.50 -6.99
C THR A 44 -10.98 2.46 -6.53
N PHE A 45 -9.75 2.02 -6.58
CA PHE A 45 -8.58 2.82 -6.24
C PHE A 45 -7.93 3.36 -7.52
N ASP A 46 -7.61 4.64 -7.53
CA ASP A 46 -6.81 5.29 -8.57
C ASP A 46 -5.58 5.97 -7.92
N ASP A 47 -5.05 7.05 -8.47
CA ASP A 47 -3.89 7.74 -7.92
C ASP A 47 -4.26 8.90 -6.98
N HIS A 48 -5.33 9.60 -7.32
CA HIS A 48 -5.76 10.78 -6.57
C HIS A 48 -6.33 10.51 -5.17
N GLU A 49 -6.51 9.26 -4.81
CA GLU A 49 -6.79 8.89 -3.42
C GLU A 49 -5.60 9.23 -2.51
N LEU A 50 -4.42 9.38 -3.08
CA LEU A 50 -3.22 9.71 -2.32
C LEU A 50 -2.41 10.83 -2.95
N VAL A 51 -1.84 10.63 -4.14
CA VAL A 51 -1.04 11.62 -4.86
C VAL A 51 -1.07 11.35 -6.36
N ASN A 52 -1.03 12.42 -7.15
CA ASN A 52 -1.05 12.34 -8.59
C ASN A 52 0.03 11.42 -9.15
N ASP A 53 -0.34 10.64 -10.17
CA ASP A 53 0.55 9.74 -10.90
C ASP A 53 1.26 8.68 -10.03
N ILE A 54 0.62 8.23 -8.96
CA ILE A 54 1.06 7.03 -8.28
C ILE A 54 0.76 5.81 -9.16
N TRP A 55 1.78 5.02 -9.36
CA TRP A 55 1.67 3.70 -9.96
C TRP A 55 2.22 2.64 -9.01
N GLY A 56 1.82 1.43 -9.26
CA GLY A 56 2.07 0.31 -8.37
C GLY A 56 3.51 -0.02 -8.09
N SER A 57 4.42 0.51 -8.89
CA SER A 57 5.86 0.29 -8.86
C SER A 57 6.20 -1.09 -8.32
N ALA A 58 5.67 -2.05 -9.05
CA ALA A 58 5.89 -3.44 -8.78
C ALA A 58 7.28 -3.90 -9.16
N GLU A 59 8.14 -3.00 -9.62
CA GLU A 59 9.43 -3.37 -10.14
C GLU A 59 10.33 -3.92 -9.05
N ILE A 60 10.50 -5.23 -9.10
CA ILE A 60 11.28 -6.00 -8.14
C ILE A 60 12.73 -5.51 -8.16
N GLY A 61 13.31 -5.35 -6.97
CA GLY A 61 14.68 -4.88 -6.81
C GLY A 61 14.82 -3.36 -6.87
N LYS A 62 13.76 -2.64 -7.14
CA LYS A 62 13.81 -1.16 -7.13
C LYS A 62 13.60 -0.59 -5.74
N ARG A 63 14.24 0.53 -5.51
CA ARG A 63 14.11 1.37 -4.33
C ARG A 63 13.51 2.69 -4.76
N HIS A 64 12.18 2.80 -4.58
CA HIS A 64 11.46 4.00 -5.00
C HIS A 64 10.45 4.43 -3.95
N ARG A 65 10.54 5.67 -3.47
CA ARG A 65 9.66 6.21 -2.42
C ARG A 65 8.18 6.18 -2.77
N ARG A 66 7.82 6.27 -4.05
CA ARG A 66 6.42 6.24 -4.49
C ARG A 66 5.72 4.90 -4.23
N THR A 67 6.49 3.80 -4.11
CA THR A 67 5.91 2.51 -3.73
C THR A 67 5.33 2.55 -2.33
N VAL A 68 6.03 3.21 -1.42
CA VAL A 68 5.61 3.36 -0.03
C VAL A 68 4.36 4.23 0.06
N PHE A 69 4.29 5.32 -0.71
CA PHE A 69 3.08 6.14 -0.81
C PHE A 69 1.87 5.33 -1.24
N ARG A 70 2.07 4.50 -2.26
CA ARG A 70 0.98 3.66 -2.74
C ARG A 70 0.50 2.68 -1.67
N ASP A 71 1.41 2.03 -0.96
CA ASP A 71 1.04 1.08 0.08
C ASP A 71 0.25 1.76 1.21
N ILE A 72 0.67 2.96 1.61
CA ILE A 72 -0.07 3.79 2.56
C ILE A 72 -1.45 4.15 2.02
N GLY A 73 -1.53 4.60 0.77
CA GLY A 73 -2.79 4.99 0.15
C GLY A 73 -3.75 3.81 -0.01
N THR A 74 -3.26 2.69 -0.49
CA THR A 74 -4.07 1.47 -0.63
C THR A 74 -4.57 0.98 0.73
N ARG A 75 -3.75 1.04 1.77
CA ARG A 75 -4.16 0.68 3.12
C ARG A 75 -5.24 1.62 3.64
N ALA A 76 -5.04 2.93 3.52
CA ALA A 76 -6.01 3.91 3.98
C ALA A 76 -7.33 3.82 3.19
N TRP A 77 -7.24 3.67 1.86
CA TRP A 77 -8.40 3.45 1.02
C TRP A 77 -9.18 2.21 1.46
N PHE A 78 -8.50 1.12 1.74
CA PHE A 78 -9.14 -0.11 2.18
C PHE A 78 -9.84 0.09 3.52
N ASP A 79 -9.21 0.77 4.47
CA ASP A 79 -9.75 0.98 5.81
C ASP A 79 -11.03 1.85 5.80
N TYR A 80 -11.17 2.76 4.81
CA TYR A 80 -12.30 3.70 4.76
C TYR A 80 -13.33 3.43 3.66
N LEU A 81 -12.92 2.86 2.55
CA LEU A 81 -13.77 2.69 1.38
C LEU A 81 -13.86 1.22 0.93
N GLY A 82 -12.71 0.60 0.67
CA GLY A 82 -12.65 -0.70 0.02
C GLY A 82 -13.09 -1.88 0.89
N TRP A 83 -13.14 -1.72 2.21
CA TRP A 83 -13.54 -2.78 3.12
C TRP A 83 -14.98 -3.28 2.90
N ALA A 84 -15.85 -2.41 2.41
CA ALA A 84 -17.26 -2.71 2.15
C ALA A 84 -17.49 -3.37 0.78
N ASN A 85 -16.49 -3.40 -0.09
CA ASN A 85 -16.63 -4.03 -1.39
C ASN A 85 -16.86 -5.54 -1.23
N PRO A 86 -17.94 -6.09 -1.82
CA PRO A 86 -18.25 -7.51 -1.74
C PRO A 86 -17.39 -8.30 -2.72
N VAL A 87 -16.10 -8.35 -2.47
CA VAL A 87 -15.15 -9.09 -3.29
C VAL A 87 -14.96 -10.50 -2.75
N GLU A 88 -14.95 -11.49 -3.62
CA GLU A 88 -14.80 -12.91 -3.24
C GLU A 88 -13.48 -13.19 -2.51
N HIS A 89 -12.44 -12.41 -2.83
CA HIS A 89 -11.10 -12.56 -2.25
C HIS A 89 -10.54 -11.20 -1.85
N PRO A 90 -10.84 -10.70 -0.66
CA PRO A 90 -10.31 -9.44 -0.18
C PRO A 90 -8.78 -9.51 -0.12
N ARG A 91 -8.12 -8.68 -0.92
CA ARG A 91 -6.66 -8.62 -1.03
C ARG A 91 -6.15 -7.42 -0.27
N ARG A 92 -6.24 -7.48 1.04
CA ARG A 92 -5.74 -6.42 1.91
C ARG A 92 -4.23 -6.33 1.81
N VAL A 93 -3.73 -5.12 1.88
CA VAL A 93 -2.33 -4.90 2.19
C VAL A 93 -2.11 -5.37 3.63
N HIS A 94 -1.28 -6.39 3.80
CA HIS A 94 -0.78 -6.80 5.10
C HIS A 94 0.40 -5.91 5.47
N ALA A 95 0.35 -5.25 6.61
CA ALA A 95 1.44 -4.41 7.11
C ALA A 95 1.86 -4.88 8.50
N ALA A 96 3.15 -5.05 8.72
CA ALA A 96 3.71 -5.56 9.97
C ALA A 96 5.17 -5.12 10.17
N ARG A 97 5.80 -5.65 11.21
CA ARG A 97 7.23 -5.49 11.50
C ARG A 97 7.92 -6.84 11.43
N GLY A 98 9.14 -6.85 10.90
CA GLY A 98 9.94 -8.06 10.79
C GLY A 98 11.41 -7.76 10.96
N LYS A 99 12.19 -8.81 11.12
CA LYS A 99 13.65 -8.73 11.24
C LYS A 99 14.30 -9.23 9.95
N MET A 100 15.31 -8.50 9.52
CA MET A 100 16.19 -8.86 8.42
C MET A 100 17.63 -8.89 8.92
N THR A 101 18.42 -9.85 8.45
CA THR A 101 19.84 -9.97 8.77
C THR A 101 20.67 -9.69 7.53
N ALA A 102 21.69 -8.86 7.64
CA ALA A 102 22.58 -8.52 6.53
C ALA A 102 23.12 -9.77 5.83
N GLY A 103 23.04 -9.80 4.51
CA GLY A 103 23.44 -10.93 3.68
C GLY A 103 22.44 -12.09 3.64
N SER A 104 21.43 -12.11 4.49
CA SER A 104 20.36 -13.12 4.48
C SER A 104 19.22 -12.69 3.56
N LYS A 105 18.60 -13.67 2.91
CA LYS A 105 17.37 -13.50 2.13
C LYS A 105 16.09 -13.67 2.94
N LEU A 106 16.21 -13.85 4.25
CA LEU A 106 15.06 -14.14 5.11
C LEU A 106 14.51 -12.88 5.74
N LEU A 107 13.18 -12.79 5.75
CA LEU A 107 12.43 -11.89 6.61
C LEU A 107 11.71 -12.75 7.65
N VAL A 108 11.91 -12.44 8.91
CA VAL A 108 11.30 -13.15 10.04
C VAL A 108 10.36 -12.23 10.80
N ASP A 109 9.12 -12.65 10.96
CA ASP A 109 8.10 -11.94 11.73
C ASP A 109 7.35 -12.91 12.64
N SER A 110 7.65 -12.87 13.91
CA SER A 110 7.03 -13.75 14.93
C SER A 110 5.56 -13.42 15.22
N SER A 111 5.07 -12.27 14.75
CA SER A 111 3.70 -11.82 14.97
C SER A 111 2.73 -12.21 13.83
N THR A 112 3.29 -12.55 12.67
CA THR A 112 2.51 -12.91 11.48
C THR A 112 2.58 -14.41 11.22
N ASP A 113 1.46 -14.99 10.86
CA ASP A 113 1.39 -16.35 10.30
C ASP A 113 1.26 -16.26 8.77
N PHE A 114 2.38 -16.33 8.08
CA PHE A 114 2.44 -16.23 6.62
C PHE A 114 1.71 -17.35 5.89
N THR A 115 1.51 -18.49 6.52
CA THR A 115 0.77 -19.61 5.91
C THR A 115 -0.72 -19.33 5.77
N LYS A 116 -1.23 -18.32 6.50
CA LYS A 116 -2.62 -17.86 6.42
C LYS A 116 -2.85 -16.72 5.44
N LEU A 117 -1.77 -16.15 4.90
CA LEU A 117 -1.88 -15.08 3.90
C LEU A 117 -1.88 -15.70 2.48
N PRO A 118 -2.70 -15.17 1.57
CA PRO A 118 -2.69 -15.60 0.18
C PRO A 118 -1.52 -14.96 -0.58
N ILE A 119 -0.29 -15.29 -0.17
CA ILE A 119 0.97 -14.66 -0.63
C ILE A 119 1.09 -14.70 -2.15
N ASP A 120 0.73 -15.80 -2.77
CA ASP A 120 0.73 -16.01 -4.23
C ASP A 120 -0.14 -14.99 -4.99
N ARG A 121 -1.14 -14.41 -4.32
CA ARG A 121 -2.07 -13.44 -4.88
C ARG A 121 -1.83 -12.01 -4.42
N MET A 122 -1.00 -11.80 -3.41
CA MET A 122 -0.74 -10.48 -2.84
C MET A 122 0.32 -9.69 -3.62
N GLY A 123 1.19 -10.36 -4.36
CA GLY A 123 2.23 -9.74 -5.16
C GLY A 123 3.55 -9.59 -4.41
N THR A 124 4.13 -8.40 -4.41
CA THR A 124 5.45 -8.14 -3.83
C THR A 124 5.37 -7.70 -2.37
N LEU A 125 6.49 -7.85 -1.68
CA LEU A 125 6.74 -7.30 -0.36
C LEU A 125 7.53 -6.00 -0.50
N HIS A 126 7.13 -4.98 0.24
CA HIS A 126 7.83 -3.71 0.30
C HIS A 126 8.34 -3.49 1.72
N VAL A 127 9.63 -3.22 1.85
CA VAL A 127 10.18 -2.68 3.10
C VAL A 127 10.01 -1.17 3.06
N HIS A 128 9.38 -0.61 4.10
CA HIS A 128 9.03 0.79 4.14
C HIS A 128 10.28 1.68 4.25
N TRP A 129 10.11 2.91 3.82
CA TRP A 129 11.22 3.87 3.72
C TRP A 129 11.71 4.36 5.08
N ASP A 130 10.86 4.33 6.07
CA ASP A 130 11.16 4.88 7.39
C ASP A 130 11.47 3.79 8.43
N THR A 131 11.74 4.22 9.65
CA THR A 131 12.10 3.34 10.76
C THR A 131 10.89 2.55 11.26
N PRO A 132 11.10 1.42 11.96
CA PRO A 132 10.01 0.66 12.57
C PRO A 132 9.16 1.46 13.56
N GLU A 133 9.74 2.45 14.23
CA GLU A 133 9.03 3.32 15.17
C GLU A 133 8.06 4.24 14.46
N ALA A 134 8.45 4.75 13.31
CA ALA A 134 7.59 5.58 12.48
C ALA A 134 6.62 4.73 11.65
N GLY A 135 7.01 3.51 11.30
CA GLY A 135 6.23 2.60 10.47
C GLY A 135 5.92 3.19 9.11
N VAL A 136 4.64 3.08 8.71
CA VAL A 136 4.12 3.76 7.51
C VAL A 136 3.66 5.19 7.78
N ASN A 137 3.88 5.69 8.99
CA ASN A 137 3.35 6.98 9.44
C ASN A 137 4.24 8.16 9.08
N ASN A 138 5.46 7.91 8.66
CA ASN A 138 6.38 8.98 8.33
C ASN A 138 7.15 8.65 7.06
N LEU A 139 7.10 9.55 6.09
CA LEU A 139 7.81 9.43 4.82
C LEU A 139 8.78 10.58 4.70
N LYS A 140 10.05 10.26 4.71
CA LYS A 140 11.09 11.21 4.36
C LYS A 140 11.19 11.30 2.84
N PHE A 141 11.27 12.52 2.34
CA PHE A 141 11.27 12.79 0.91
C PHE A 141 12.66 12.73 0.28
N ASP A 142 13.71 12.76 1.08
CA ASP A 142 15.08 12.73 0.57
C ASP A 142 15.48 11.32 0.13
N ASN A 143 16.01 11.23 -1.06
CA ASN A 143 16.26 9.96 -1.75
C ASN A 143 17.28 9.06 -1.04
N ASP A 144 18.14 9.61 -0.21
CA ASP A 144 19.22 8.87 0.43
C ASP A 144 18.97 8.53 1.91
N ASP A 145 17.95 9.12 2.54
CA ASP A 145 17.66 8.97 3.95
C ASP A 145 16.80 7.76 4.31
N GLY A 146 16.25 7.07 3.32
CA GLY A 146 15.40 5.90 3.55
C GLY A 146 16.19 4.72 4.12
N HIS A 147 15.47 3.83 4.83
CA HIS A 147 16.05 2.61 5.39
C HIS A 147 16.80 1.81 4.32
N LYS A 148 17.99 1.29 4.64
CA LYS A 148 18.88 0.61 3.68
C LYS A 148 18.28 -0.64 3.06
N ASN A 149 17.31 -1.27 3.71
CA ASN A 149 16.55 -2.41 3.19
C ASN A 149 15.25 -2.01 2.45
N SER A 150 14.98 -0.71 2.24
CA SER A 150 13.77 -0.22 1.55
C SER A 150 13.80 -0.52 0.06
N TYR A 151 13.36 -1.72 -0.30
CA TYR A 151 13.24 -2.21 -1.67
C TYR A 151 11.89 -2.89 -1.88
N VAL A 152 11.56 -3.07 -3.15
CA VAL A 152 10.50 -3.99 -3.58
C VAL A 152 11.11 -5.39 -3.69
N TYR A 153 10.60 -6.33 -2.93
CA TYR A 153 11.06 -7.71 -2.89
C TYR A 153 10.04 -8.65 -3.53
N GLN A 154 10.53 -9.60 -4.30
CA GLN A 154 9.76 -10.78 -4.63
C GLN A 154 9.85 -11.77 -3.48
N ILE A 155 8.72 -12.28 -3.03
CA ILE A 155 8.66 -13.41 -2.12
C ILE A 155 8.87 -14.68 -2.95
N THR A 156 9.95 -15.40 -2.69
CA THR A 156 10.29 -16.62 -3.43
C THR A 156 9.69 -17.84 -2.78
N LYS A 157 9.54 -17.82 -1.45
CA LYS A 157 9.00 -18.95 -0.69
C LYS A 157 8.47 -18.54 0.67
N VAL A 158 7.41 -19.17 1.12
CA VAL A 158 7.02 -19.24 2.52
C VAL A 158 7.74 -20.42 3.15
N ILE A 159 8.72 -20.16 4.02
CA ILE A 159 9.55 -21.21 4.66
C ILE A 159 8.75 -21.90 5.76
N ASP A 160 8.15 -21.08 6.63
CA ASP A 160 7.30 -21.51 7.73
C ASP A 160 6.29 -20.41 8.10
N ALA A 161 5.57 -20.58 9.19
CA ALA A 161 4.56 -19.62 9.65
C ALA A 161 5.11 -18.20 9.86
N HIS A 162 6.39 -18.06 10.16
CA HIS A 162 7.00 -16.79 10.58
C HIS A 162 8.15 -16.34 9.69
N THR A 163 8.45 -17.07 8.60
CA THR A 163 9.64 -16.83 7.78
C THR A 163 9.31 -16.82 6.30
N LEU A 164 9.68 -15.74 5.64
CA LEU A 164 9.65 -15.61 4.18
C LEU A 164 11.06 -15.62 3.62
N GLU A 165 11.23 -16.25 2.45
CA GLU A 165 12.42 -16.09 1.63
C GLU A 165 12.16 -15.06 0.53
N LEU A 166 13.13 -14.15 0.37
CA LEU A 166 13.09 -13.06 -0.59
C LEU A 166 14.11 -13.29 -1.71
N HIS A 167 13.88 -12.68 -2.88
CA HIS A 167 14.77 -12.88 -4.05
C HIS A 167 16.19 -12.33 -3.85
N MET A 168 16.37 -11.31 -3.00
CA MET A 168 17.67 -10.70 -2.74
C MET A 168 17.95 -10.54 -1.24
N PRO A 169 19.23 -10.50 -0.83
CA PRO A 169 19.60 -10.38 0.58
C PRO A 169 19.39 -8.97 1.12
N ALA A 170 19.17 -8.88 2.44
CA ALA A 170 19.17 -7.65 3.18
C ALA A 170 20.55 -6.95 3.14
N LYS A 171 20.54 -5.63 3.10
CA LYS A 171 21.77 -4.81 3.11
C LYS A 171 22.31 -4.61 4.52
N VAL A 172 21.43 -4.51 5.49
CA VAL A 172 21.78 -4.31 6.91
C VAL A 172 20.93 -5.22 7.79
N SER A 173 21.48 -5.56 8.96
CA SER A 173 20.70 -6.27 10.00
C SER A 173 19.91 -5.24 10.77
N ASP A 174 18.58 -5.34 10.72
CA ASP A 174 17.70 -4.44 11.44
C ASP A 174 16.26 -4.98 11.52
N GLU A 175 15.47 -4.37 12.37
CA GLU A 175 14.03 -4.47 12.35
C GLU A 175 13.49 -3.50 11.30
N VAL A 176 12.50 -3.95 10.52
CA VAL A 176 11.90 -3.17 9.44
C VAL A 176 10.39 -3.21 9.55
N THR A 177 9.74 -2.14 9.09
CA THR A 177 8.32 -2.20 8.75
C THR A 177 8.18 -2.59 7.30
N TYR A 178 7.21 -3.44 7.01
CA TYR A 178 6.97 -3.93 5.66
C TYR A 178 5.48 -4.05 5.36
N SER A 179 5.17 -4.14 4.08
CA SER A 179 3.84 -4.49 3.60
C SER A 179 3.88 -5.53 2.50
N ILE A 180 2.83 -6.36 2.42
CA ILE A 180 2.62 -7.33 1.35
C ILE A 180 1.26 -7.05 0.73
N GLY A 181 1.18 -7.05 -0.59
CA GLY A 181 -0.07 -6.85 -1.32
C GLY A 181 -0.23 -5.43 -1.83
N ARG A 182 -0.80 -5.36 -3.05
CA ARG A 182 -0.99 -4.10 -3.76
C ARG A 182 -2.26 -4.08 -4.60
N SER A 183 -2.90 -5.22 -4.73
CA SER A 183 -4.05 -5.37 -5.60
C SER A 183 -5.33 -4.90 -4.92
N SER A 184 -6.07 -4.05 -5.60
CA SER A 184 -7.41 -3.58 -5.19
C SER A 184 -8.51 -4.10 -6.11
N PHE A 185 -8.19 -4.91 -7.12
CA PHE A 185 -9.18 -5.45 -8.03
C PHE A 185 -10.01 -6.57 -7.40
N GLY A 186 -11.22 -6.72 -7.91
CA GLY A 186 -12.12 -7.78 -7.48
C GLY A 186 -13.33 -7.89 -8.39
N LYS A 187 -14.16 -8.86 -8.10
CA LYS A 187 -15.47 -8.98 -8.75
C LYS A 187 -16.53 -9.34 -7.73
N PHE A 188 -17.76 -9.01 -8.04
CA PHE A 188 -18.93 -9.40 -7.28
C PHE A 188 -20.15 -9.49 -8.19
N ARG A 189 -21.16 -10.18 -7.72
CA ARG A 189 -22.40 -10.38 -8.47
C ARG A 189 -23.60 -9.82 -7.70
N VAL A 190 -24.46 -9.12 -8.43
CA VAL A 190 -25.76 -8.68 -7.92
C VAL A 190 -26.82 -9.19 -8.90
N ALA A 191 -27.67 -10.07 -8.42
CA ALA A 191 -28.66 -10.79 -9.23
C ALA A 191 -28.00 -11.49 -10.44
N ASN A 192 -28.32 -11.07 -11.67
CA ASN A 192 -27.79 -11.61 -12.92
C ASN A 192 -26.69 -10.73 -13.55
N CYS A 193 -26.25 -9.69 -12.84
CA CYS A 193 -25.18 -8.81 -13.28
C CYS A 193 -23.88 -9.12 -12.53
N GLU A 194 -22.77 -9.26 -13.25
CA GLU A 194 -21.42 -9.41 -12.68
C GLU A 194 -20.67 -8.10 -12.86
N PHE A 195 -20.06 -7.63 -11.78
CA PHE A 195 -19.31 -6.38 -11.74
C PHE A 195 -17.83 -6.68 -11.53
N PHE A 196 -16.99 -6.03 -12.31
CA PHE A 196 -15.54 -6.11 -12.22
C PHE A 196 -15.00 -4.76 -11.73
N LEU A 197 -14.38 -4.76 -10.55
CA LEU A 197 -13.64 -3.61 -10.02
C LEU A 197 -12.20 -3.74 -10.49
N LEU A 198 -11.76 -2.86 -11.36
CA LEU A 198 -10.41 -2.90 -11.93
C LEU A 198 -9.44 -2.12 -11.06
N ASP A 199 -8.25 -2.69 -10.88
CA ASP A 199 -7.10 -2.02 -10.29
C ASP A 199 -6.17 -1.57 -11.42
N THR A 200 -6.25 -0.30 -11.78
CA THR A 200 -5.45 0.29 -12.86
C THR A 200 -4.08 0.77 -12.37
N ARG A 201 -3.80 0.66 -11.06
CA ARG A 201 -2.59 1.19 -10.43
C ARG A 201 -1.70 0.12 -9.81
N GLY A 202 -2.30 -0.94 -9.24
CA GLY A 202 -1.60 -1.96 -8.45
C GLY A 202 -0.52 -2.70 -9.17
N SER A 203 -0.76 -3.05 -10.41
CA SER A 203 0.16 -3.82 -11.25
C SER A 203 0.81 -3.00 -12.36
N ARG A 204 0.63 -1.69 -12.32
CA ARG A 204 1.19 -0.81 -13.33
C ARG A 204 2.67 -0.59 -13.12
N ASP A 205 3.46 -0.81 -14.16
CA ASP A 205 4.88 -0.51 -14.17
C ASP A 205 5.16 0.98 -14.38
N LEU A 206 6.39 1.38 -14.05
CA LEU A 206 6.85 2.73 -14.31
C LEU A 206 6.90 2.97 -15.82
N HIS A 207 6.27 4.03 -16.28
CA HIS A 207 6.37 4.39 -17.70
C HIS A 207 7.74 4.95 -18.04
N ASP A 208 8.33 4.51 -19.14
CA ASP A 208 9.52 5.16 -19.70
C ASP A 208 9.28 6.64 -20.02
N VAL A 209 8.05 7.00 -20.31
CA VAL A 209 7.67 8.40 -20.59
C VAL A 209 7.76 9.27 -19.34
N ALA A 210 7.49 8.73 -18.16
CA ALA A 210 7.63 9.45 -16.89
C ALA A 210 9.09 9.73 -16.54
N ASN A 211 10.03 8.95 -17.08
CA ASN A 211 11.46 9.10 -16.88
C ASN A 211 12.14 10.08 -17.85
N ARG A 212 11.41 10.67 -18.78
CA ARG A 212 11.98 11.67 -19.73
C ARG A 212 12.14 13.05 -19.09
N GLY A 213 12.85 13.14 -17.98
CA GLY A 213 13.36 14.40 -17.42
C GLY A 213 12.31 15.38 -16.90
N LYS A 214 11.10 14.92 -16.66
CA LYS A 214 10.12 15.67 -15.89
C LYS A 214 9.93 14.94 -14.57
N GLU A 215 10.82 15.24 -13.65
CA GLU A 215 10.51 15.05 -12.26
C GLU A 215 9.29 15.91 -11.95
N GLY A 216 8.16 15.24 -11.75
CA GLY A 216 6.96 15.86 -11.24
C GLY A 216 7.01 15.83 -9.71
#